data_13011ebefaa940e765d201296301f841
#
_entry.id   13011ebefaa940e765d201296301f841
#
_cell.length_a   1.000
_cell.length_b   1.000
_cell.length_c   1.000
_cell.angle_alpha   90.00
_cell.angle_beta   90.00
_cell.angle_gamma   90.00
#
_symmetry.space_group_name_H-M   'P 1'
#
loop_
_entity.id
_entity.type
_entity.pdbx_description
1 polymer ?
#
loop_
_entity_poly.entity_id
_entity_poly.type
_entity_poly.pdbx_seq_one_letter_code
_entity_poly.pdbx_strand_id
1 'polypeptide(L)'
;MCGINGFNWKDEYIIEKMNSSLRHRGPDDEGIYVDEEVSLGHLRLSIIDLSENGHQPMSDRQDKFFIIYNGEVYNFQALREELELLGYSFKSNTDTEVILYSYMQWKERCLEKFNGMFAFAVYDSESKRLFLARDRMGIKPLYYYFDEKNEVFLFSSEIPPLLEHKIDIEPNKKLIKDYLLYNISDHTDETFFDGIKKIPKGCYATFDLMRCELEIKEWYNIKYKERFAGTYEEAISTFRDLMVDSVDIRLISDVPVGTCLSGGIDSSSIAC
;
A
#
# COMPACT_ATOMS: atom_id res chain seq x y z
N MET A 1 -7.95 -9.40 0.33
CA MET A 1 -7.00 -8.25 0.40
C MET A 1 -7.79 -7.00 0.10
N CYS A 2 -7.55 -5.90 0.81
CA CYS A 2 -8.24 -4.64 0.54
C CYS A 2 -7.98 -4.10 -0.87
N GLY A 3 -8.84 -3.21 -1.33
CA GLY A 3 -8.68 -2.44 -2.55
C GLY A 3 -8.63 -0.95 -2.23
N ILE A 4 -7.67 -0.23 -2.81
CA ILE A 4 -7.58 1.23 -2.73
C ILE A 4 -7.59 1.81 -4.12
N ASN A 5 -8.24 2.95 -4.29
CA ASN A 5 -8.25 3.68 -5.54
C ASN A 5 -8.55 5.17 -5.31
N GLY A 6 -8.21 6.02 -6.27
CA GLY A 6 -8.51 7.45 -6.20
C GLY A 6 -7.98 8.23 -7.38
N PHE A 7 -8.39 9.51 -7.43
CA PHE A 7 -8.00 10.47 -8.47
C PHE A 7 -8.13 11.92 -7.98
N ASN A 8 -7.59 12.86 -8.75
CA ASN A 8 -7.40 14.26 -8.37
C ASN A 8 -8.50 15.22 -8.82
N TRP A 9 -9.77 14.80 -8.76
CA TRP A 9 -10.95 15.67 -8.95
C TRP A 9 -12.17 15.09 -8.26
N LYS A 10 -13.26 15.83 -8.25
CA LYS A 10 -14.55 15.44 -7.66
C LYS A 10 -15.39 14.65 -8.67
N ASP A 11 -15.62 13.37 -8.41
CA ASP A 11 -16.59 12.56 -9.17
C ASP A 11 -17.02 11.31 -8.38
N GLU A 12 -18.16 11.42 -7.69
CA GLU A 12 -18.71 10.33 -6.88
C GLU A 12 -19.10 9.11 -7.73
N TYR A 13 -19.63 9.34 -8.92
CA TYR A 13 -20.05 8.26 -9.81
C TYR A 13 -18.87 7.43 -10.34
N ILE A 14 -17.77 8.06 -10.68
CA ILE A 14 -16.59 7.35 -11.17
C ILE A 14 -15.92 6.57 -10.02
N ILE A 15 -15.80 7.16 -8.81
CA ILE A 15 -15.17 6.45 -7.68
C ILE A 15 -15.99 5.22 -7.26
N GLU A 16 -17.32 5.27 -7.30
CA GLU A 16 -18.18 4.11 -7.08
C GLU A 16 -17.97 3.01 -8.11
N LYS A 17 -17.78 3.36 -9.38
CA LYS A 17 -17.44 2.40 -10.44
C LYS A 17 -16.08 1.75 -10.21
N MET A 18 -15.07 2.54 -9.85
CA MET A 18 -13.75 2.02 -9.50
C MET A 18 -13.84 1.05 -8.32
N ASN A 19 -14.58 1.39 -7.28
CA ASN A 19 -14.85 0.49 -6.17
C ASN A 19 -15.52 -0.80 -6.64
N SER A 20 -16.54 -0.70 -7.49
CA SER A 20 -17.27 -1.88 -8.00
C SER A 20 -16.35 -2.87 -8.72
N SER A 21 -15.35 -2.38 -9.45
CA SER A 21 -14.36 -3.22 -10.15
C SER A 21 -13.34 -3.88 -9.20
N LEU A 22 -13.23 -3.39 -7.93
CA LEU A 22 -12.38 -3.96 -6.88
C LEU A 22 -13.12 -4.80 -5.83
N ARG A 23 -14.43 -5.00 -5.96
CA ARG A 23 -15.25 -5.65 -4.92
C ARG A 23 -14.77 -7.05 -4.53
N HIS A 24 -14.12 -7.78 -5.44
CA HIS A 24 -13.51 -9.09 -5.18
C HIS A 24 -12.35 -9.03 -4.17
N ARG A 25 -11.74 -7.85 -3.96
CA ARG A 25 -10.63 -7.68 -3.01
C ARG A 25 -11.08 -7.46 -1.58
N GLY A 26 -12.20 -6.76 -1.38
CA GLY A 26 -12.67 -6.39 -0.06
C GLY A 26 -14.19 -6.46 0.02
N PRO A 27 -14.76 -7.65 0.36
CA PRO A 27 -16.21 -7.86 0.37
C PRO A 27 -16.89 -7.39 1.65
N ASP A 28 -16.14 -7.04 2.72
CA ASP A 28 -16.70 -6.86 4.06
C ASP A 28 -17.20 -5.44 4.31
N ASP A 29 -16.58 -4.43 3.70
CA ASP A 29 -16.96 -3.03 3.85
C ASP A 29 -16.50 -2.22 2.65
N GLU A 30 -17.21 -1.14 2.33
CA GLU A 30 -16.96 -0.25 1.22
C GLU A 30 -17.11 1.21 1.66
N GLY A 31 -16.17 2.07 1.29
CA GLY A 31 -16.26 3.49 1.60
C GLY A 31 -15.71 4.37 0.50
N ILE A 32 -16.19 5.60 0.47
CA ILE A 32 -15.72 6.67 -0.41
C ILE A 32 -15.55 7.97 0.38
N TYR A 33 -14.61 8.80 -0.07
CA TYR A 33 -14.48 10.19 0.32
C TYR A 33 -14.34 11.03 -0.94
N VAL A 34 -15.13 12.09 -1.03
CA VAL A 34 -15.16 12.99 -2.19
C VAL A 34 -15.22 14.43 -1.73
N ASP A 35 -14.26 15.24 -2.16
CA ASP A 35 -14.30 16.70 -2.02
C ASP A 35 -14.04 17.39 -3.37
N GLU A 36 -13.77 18.68 -3.38
CA GLU A 36 -13.56 19.43 -4.62
C GLU A 36 -12.24 19.05 -5.34
N GLU A 37 -11.29 18.43 -4.63
CA GLU A 37 -9.92 18.20 -5.11
C GLU A 37 -9.62 16.71 -5.37
N VAL A 38 -10.32 15.81 -4.65
CA VAL A 38 -10.03 14.36 -4.74
C VAL A 38 -11.28 13.51 -4.62
N SER A 39 -11.19 12.31 -5.17
CA SER A 39 -12.10 11.20 -4.91
C SER A 39 -11.27 10.00 -4.47
N LEU A 40 -11.57 9.42 -3.31
CA LEU A 40 -10.90 8.26 -2.73
C LEU A 40 -11.89 7.13 -2.51
N GLY A 41 -11.53 5.91 -2.82
CA GLY A 41 -12.34 4.71 -2.64
C GLY A 41 -11.57 3.59 -1.94
N HIS A 42 -12.29 2.84 -1.12
CA HIS A 42 -11.74 1.71 -0.37
C HIS A 42 -12.70 0.53 -0.35
N LEU A 43 -12.17 -0.67 -0.50
CA LEU A 43 -12.83 -1.95 -0.30
C LEU A 43 -12.10 -2.71 0.80
N ARG A 44 -12.80 -3.09 1.87
CA ARG A 44 -12.19 -3.70 3.04
C ARG A 44 -12.36 -5.21 3.04
N LEU A 45 -11.24 -5.90 3.30
CA LEU A 45 -11.22 -7.24 3.87
C LEU A 45 -10.77 -7.10 5.32
N SER A 46 -11.66 -7.36 6.26
CA SER A 46 -11.44 -7.13 7.69
C SER A 46 -10.57 -8.23 8.28
N ILE A 47 -9.37 -7.92 8.72
CA ILE A 47 -8.39 -8.84 9.32
C ILE A 47 -8.05 -8.42 10.75
N ILE A 48 -7.81 -7.13 10.99
CA ILE A 48 -7.53 -6.53 12.30
C ILE A 48 -8.64 -5.54 12.60
N ASP A 49 -9.22 -5.61 13.81
CA ASP A 49 -10.38 -4.85 14.25
C ASP A 49 -11.60 -5.04 13.32
N LEU A 50 -12.40 -6.07 13.58
CA LEU A 50 -13.58 -6.40 12.75
C LEU A 50 -14.74 -5.42 12.92
N SER A 51 -14.60 -4.40 13.76
CA SER A 51 -15.64 -3.39 14.00
C SER A 51 -15.69 -2.34 12.88
N GLU A 52 -16.75 -1.51 12.93
CA GLU A 52 -16.91 -0.35 12.05
C GLU A 52 -15.82 0.73 12.25
N ASN A 53 -15.07 0.69 13.36
CA ASN A 53 -13.95 1.61 13.59
C ASN A 53 -12.80 1.42 12.59
N GLY A 54 -12.77 0.30 11.88
CA GLY A 54 -11.82 0.04 10.80
C GLY A 54 -12.29 0.51 9.42
N HIS A 55 -13.42 1.22 9.32
CA HIS A 55 -13.93 1.78 8.07
C HIS A 55 -12.93 2.74 7.42
N GLN A 56 -12.86 2.72 6.09
CA GLN A 56 -11.98 3.59 5.30
C GLN A 56 -12.74 4.13 4.08
N PRO A 57 -12.45 5.36 3.61
CA PRO A 57 -11.36 6.24 4.03
C PRO A 57 -11.48 6.68 5.48
N MET A 58 -10.39 6.51 6.25
CA MET A 58 -10.33 6.88 7.66
C MET A 58 -9.73 8.27 7.81
N SER A 59 -10.36 9.13 8.64
CA SER A 59 -9.82 10.47 8.91
C SER A 59 -9.21 10.60 10.30
N ASP A 60 -8.35 11.60 10.45
CA ASP A 60 -7.94 12.08 11.76
C ASP A 60 -9.11 12.78 12.47
N ARG A 61 -8.91 13.19 13.73
CA ARG A 61 -9.97 13.81 14.53
C ARG A 61 -10.45 15.19 14.04
N GLN A 62 -9.71 15.82 13.16
CA GLN A 62 -9.99 17.15 12.62
C GLN A 62 -10.42 17.10 11.16
N ASP A 63 -10.55 15.90 10.58
CA ASP A 63 -10.88 15.68 9.17
C ASP A 63 -9.93 16.41 8.20
N LYS A 64 -8.63 16.47 8.55
CA LYS A 64 -7.59 17.10 7.75
C LYS A 64 -6.78 16.10 6.94
N PHE A 65 -6.63 14.89 7.47
CA PHE A 65 -5.93 13.79 6.82
C PHE A 65 -6.88 12.62 6.62
N PHE A 66 -6.87 12.07 5.41
CA PHE A 66 -7.66 10.90 5.05
C PHE A 66 -6.76 9.81 4.52
N ILE A 67 -6.89 8.59 5.05
CA ILE A 67 -6.11 7.44 4.61
C ILE A 67 -7.00 6.36 3.99
N ILE A 68 -6.50 5.77 2.90
CA ILE A 68 -6.93 4.48 2.37
C ILE A 68 -5.74 3.54 2.32
N TYR A 69 -5.95 2.29 2.75
CA TYR A 69 -4.85 1.38 3.03
C TYR A 69 -5.17 -0.06 2.66
N ASN A 70 -4.23 -0.72 2.00
CA ASN A 70 -4.24 -2.14 1.70
C ASN A 70 -2.94 -2.76 2.20
N GLY A 71 -2.99 -3.46 3.34
CA GLY A 71 -1.78 -4.06 3.89
C GLY A 71 -1.93 -4.54 5.31
N GLU A 72 -0.77 -4.81 5.93
CA GLU A 72 -0.58 -5.06 7.35
C GLU A 72 0.77 -4.52 7.79
N VAL A 73 0.79 -3.65 8.82
CA VAL A 73 1.99 -3.17 9.50
C VAL A 73 2.11 -3.91 10.82
N TYR A 74 2.89 -4.98 10.83
CA TYR A 74 2.96 -5.95 11.92
C TYR A 74 3.43 -5.38 13.26
N ASN A 75 4.29 -4.36 13.25
CA ASN A 75 4.79 -3.71 14.45
C ASN A 75 3.94 -2.51 14.91
N PHE A 76 2.65 -2.45 14.49
CA PHE A 76 1.77 -1.32 14.78
C PHE A 76 1.54 -1.09 16.27
N GLN A 77 1.54 -2.15 17.10
CA GLN A 77 1.33 -2.01 18.54
C GLN A 77 2.45 -1.20 19.20
N ALA A 78 3.72 -1.48 18.86
CA ALA A 78 4.86 -0.71 19.39
C ALA A 78 4.85 0.75 18.88
N LEU A 79 4.44 0.96 17.62
CA LEU A 79 4.29 2.30 17.06
C LEU A 79 3.14 3.07 17.72
N ARG A 80 2.05 2.38 18.07
CA ARG A 80 0.93 2.95 18.82
C ARG A 80 1.38 3.44 20.19
N GLU A 81 2.10 2.63 20.94
CA GLU A 81 2.66 3.03 22.24
C GLU A 81 3.56 4.27 22.12
N GLU A 82 4.44 4.32 21.11
CA GLU A 82 5.28 5.50 20.83
C GLU A 82 4.43 6.75 20.54
N LEU A 83 3.37 6.62 19.74
CA LEU A 83 2.47 7.72 19.40
C LEU A 83 1.62 8.17 20.61
N GLU A 84 1.19 7.25 21.47
CA GLU A 84 0.47 7.58 22.72
C GLU A 84 1.35 8.40 23.67
N LEU A 85 2.63 8.07 23.78
CA LEU A 85 3.60 8.90 24.54
C LEU A 85 3.78 10.31 23.95
N LEU A 86 3.56 10.47 22.64
CA LEU A 86 3.58 11.76 21.96
C LEU A 86 2.24 12.52 22.03
N GLY A 87 1.23 11.94 22.71
CA GLY A 87 -0.06 12.59 22.96
C GLY A 87 -1.18 12.23 21.98
N TYR A 88 -0.93 11.30 21.04
CA TYR A 88 -2.00 10.77 20.18
C TYR A 88 -2.93 9.86 20.97
N SER A 89 -4.19 9.81 20.56
CA SER A 89 -5.20 8.92 21.15
C SER A 89 -6.02 8.28 20.04
N PHE A 90 -6.22 6.99 20.15
CA PHE A 90 -6.80 6.12 19.12
C PHE A 90 -8.27 5.82 19.39
N LYS A 91 -9.06 5.65 18.33
CA LYS A 91 -10.47 5.24 18.38
C LYS A 91 -10.64 3.77 17.98
N SER A 92 -9.74 3.26 17.13
CA SER A 92 -9.76 1.90 16.62
C SER A 92 -8.60 1.07 17.18
N ASN A 93 -8.63 -0.23 16.97
CA ASN A 93 -7.49 -1.11 17.21
C ASN A 93 -6.76 -1.47 15.92
N THR A 94 -7.03 -0.75 14.81
CA THR A 94 -6.43 -1.02 13.51
C THR A 94 -5.00 -0.49 13.43
N ASP A 95 -4.21 -1.11 12.59
CA ASP A 95 -2.93 -0.59 12.13
C ASP A 95 -3.11 0.62 11.19
N THR A 96 -4.27 0.74 10.51
CA THR A 96 -4.61 1.89 9.65
C THR A 96 -4.53 3.22 10.39
N GLU A 97 -5.12 3.31 11.60
CA GLU A 97 -5.07 4.54 12.40
C GLU A 97 -3.65 4.86 12.86
N VAL A 98 -2.86 3.80 13.16
CA VAL A 98 -1.45 3.96 13.52
C VAL A 98 -0.63 4.49 12.34
N ILE A 99 -0.88 4.01 11.12
CA ILE A 99 -0.21 4.52 9.90
C ILE A 99 -0.55 5.99 9.68
N LEU A 100 -1.84 6.37 9.80
CA LEU A 100 -2.29 7.75 9.66
C LEU A 100 -1.57 8.69 10.62
N TYR A 101 -1.57 8.36 11.91
CA TYR A 101 -0.90 9.18 12.92
C TYR A 101 0.63 9.14 12.81
N SER A 102 1.20 8.04 12.36
CA SER A 102 2.63 7.97 12.02
C SER A 102 3.00 8.94 10.90
N TYR A 103 2.18 9.01 9.84
CA TYR A 103 2.39 9.98 8.77
C TYR A 103 2.20 11.42 9.25
N MET A 104 1.21 11.70 10.07
CA MET A 104 1.02 13.04 10.65
C MET A 104 2.24 13.46 11.46
N GLN A 105 2.83 12.56 12.26
CA GLN A 105 3.94 12.83 13.15
C GLN A 105 5.29 12.92 12.43
N TRP A 106 5.58 11.98 11.53
CA TRP A 106 6.93 11.81 10.95
C TRP A 106 6.98 12.03 9.44
N LYS A 107 5.86 12.33 8.81
CA LYS A 107 5.71 12.46 7.36
C LYS A 107 6.27 11.22 6.65
N GLU A 108 6.98 11.38 5.52
CA GLU A 108 7.59 10.27 4.75
C GLU A 108 8.54 9.39 5.58
N ARG A 109 9.14 9.91 6.65
CA ARG A 109 10.05 9.15 7.52
C ARG A 109 9.34 8.06 8.33
N CYS A 110 8.00 8.08 8.42
CA CYS A 110 7.23 6.99 9.03
C CYS A 110 7.50 5.65 8.34
N LEU A 111 7.77 5.66 7.03
CA LEU A 111 8.03 4.44 6.24
C LEU A 111 9.23 3.63 6.76
N GLU A 112 10.26 4.29 7.28
CA GLU A 112 11.43 3.64 7.85
C GLU A 112 11.10 2.83 9.11
N LYS A 113 10.07 3.26 9.86
CA LYS A 113 9.59 2.62 11.09
C LYS A 113 8.70 1.39 10.85
N PHE A 114 8.06 1.29 9.69
CA PHE A 114 7.10 0.23 9.40
C PHE A 114 7.78 -1.10 9.09
N ASN A 115 7.34 -2.17 9.77
CA ASN A 115 7.61 -3.55 9.39
C ASN A 115 6.30 -4.16 8.89
N GLY A 116 6.15 -4.27 7.56
CA GLY A 116 4.88 -4.70 6.99
C GLY A 116 4.90 -4.85 5.48
N MET A 117 3.76 -5.25 4.95
CA MET A 117 3.44 -5.30 3.53
C MET A 117 2.27 -4.33 3.29
N PHE A 118 2.48 -3.29 2.50
CA PHE A 118 1.50 -2.22 2.37
C PHE A 118 1.53 -1.47 1.03
N ALA A 119 0.36 -0.98 0.68
CA ALA A 119 0.15 0.12 -0.24
C ALA A 119 -0.90 1.04 0.40
N PHE A 120 -0.64 2.32 0.51
CA PHE A 120 -1.59 3.27 1.06
C PHE A 120 -1.50 4.63 0.38
N ALA A 121 -2.56 5.39 0.50
CA ALA A 121 -2.58 6.80 0.13
C ALA A 121 -3.10 7.62 1.31
N VAL A 122 -2.44 8.74 1.58
CA VAL A 122 -2.91 9.77 2.53
C VAL A 122 -3.15 11.06 1.77
N TYR A 123 -4.35 11.58 1.90
CA TYR A 123 -4.71 12.92 1.45
C TYR A 123 -4.59 13.92 2.59
N ASP A 124 -3.77 14.94 2.43
CA ASP A 124 -3.64 16.10 3.30
C ASP A 124 -4.46 17.25 2.71
N SER A 125 -5.64 17.51 3.27
CA SER A 125 -6.58 18.52 2.76
C SER A 125 -6.12 19.96 2.96
N GLU A 126 -5.21 20.21 3.92
CA GLU A 126 -4.66 21.55 4.15
C GLU A 126 -3.55 21.89 3.14
N SER A 127 -2.60 20.95 2.93
CA SER A 127 -1.50 21.16 1.99
C SER A 127 -1.86 20.81 0.55
N LYS A 128 -3.07 20.27 0.31
CA LYS A 128 -3.55 19.82 -1.00
C LYS A 128 -2.59 18.83 -1.65
N ARG A 129 -2.24 17.78 -0.91
CA ARG A 129 -1.29 16.76 -1.36
C ARG A 129 -1.81 15.35 -1.14
N LEU A 130 -1.53 14.50 -2.13
CA LEU A 130 -1.64 13.05 -2.00
C LEU A 130 -0.25 12.46 -1.76
N PHE A 131 -0.12 11.67 -0.72
CA PHE A 131 1.07 10.88 -0.42
C PHE A 131 0.73 9.41 -0.61
N LEU A 132 1.43 8.72 -1.52
CA LEU A 132 1.23 7.31 -1.80
C LEU A 132 2.51 6.55 -1.45
N ALA A 133 2.40 5.41 -0.77
CA ALA A 133 3.57 4.62 -0.43
C ALA A 133 3.36 3.14 -0.71
N ARG A 134 4.45 2.46 -1.10
CA ARG A 134 4.49 1.02 -1.34
C ARG A 134 5.60 0.38 -0.52
N ASP A 135 5.33 -0.82 0.00
CA ASP A 135 6.24 -1.55 0.88
C ASP A 135 7.60 -1.88 0.23
N ARG A 136 8.55 -2.29 1.08
CA ARG A 136 9.96 -2.56 0.73
C ARG A 136 10.13 -3.52 -0.43
N MET A 137 9.29 -4.55 -0.52
CA MET A 137 9.38 -5.61 -1.52
C MET A 137 8.34 -5.48 -2.64
N GLY A 138 7.41 -4.50 -2.51
CA GLY A 138 6.30 -4.31 -3.44
C GLY A 138 5.27 -5.43 -3.38
N ILE A 139 5.06 -6.03 -2.18
CA ILE A 139 4.11 -7.13 -1.98
C ILE A 139 2.69 -6.68 -2.27
N LYS A 140 2.31 -5.50 -1.79
CA LYS A 140 1.01 -4.94 -2.15
C LYS A 140 1.11 -4.16 -3.45
N PRO A 141 0.19 -4.39 -4.40
CA PRO A 141 0.20 -3.69 -5.68
C PRO A 141 -0.28 -2.24 -5.53
N LEU A 142 0.31 -1.35 -6.33
CA LEU A 142 -0.14 0.04 -6.46
C LEU A 142 0.23 0.54 -7.86
N TYR A 143 -0.79 0.78 -8.66
CA TYR A 143 -0.68 1.28 -10.02
C TYR A 143 -1.10 2.74 -10.07
N TYR A 144 -0.56 3.47 -11.05
CA TYR A 144 -0.95 4.84 -11.31
C TYR A 144 -0.92 5.16 -12.80
N TYR A 145 -1.69 6.17 -13.18
CA TYR A 145 -1.64 6.85 -14.46
C TYR A 145 -1.47 8.35 -14.20
N PHE A 146 -0.58 9.00 -14.93
CA PHE A 146 -0.34 10.43 -14.82
C PHE A 146 -0.20 11.05 -16.21
N ASP A 147 -1.07 12.01 -16.51
CA ASP A 147 -1.03 12.84 -17.72
C ASP A 147 -0.89 14.31 -17.30
N GLU A 148 0.34 14.79 -17.33
CA GLU A 148 0.71 16.16 -16.95
C GLU A 148 -0.01 17.20 -17.81
N LYS A 149 -0.22 16.90 -19.10
CA LYS A 149 -0.86 17.84 -20.07
C LYS A 149 -2.32 18.08 -19.77
N ASN A 150 -3.04 17.04 -19.35
CA ASN A 150 -4.46 17.10 -19.03
C ASN A 150 -4.70 17.20 -17.52
N GLU A 151 -3.62 17.32 -16.71
CA GLU A 151 -3.66 17.42 -15.25
C GLU A 151 -4.40 16.25 -14.57
N VAL A 152 -4.26 15.03 -15.11
CA VAL A 152 -4.94 13.82 -14.65
C VAL A 152 -3.99 12.93 -13.86
N PHE A 153 -4.34 12.62 -12.62
CA PHE A 153 -3.66 11.65 -11.79
C PHE A 153 -4.65 10.62 -11.23
N LEU A 154 -4.42 9.35 -11.55
CA LEU A 154 -5.22 8.21 -11.09
C LEU A 154 -4.31 7.21 -10.37
N PHE A 155 -4.83 6.53 -9.36
CA PHE A 155 -4.14 5.41 -8.74
C PHE A 155 -5.11 4.32 -8.27
N SER A 156 -4.61 3.07 -8.23
CA SER A 156 -5.41 1.94 -7.76
C SER A 156 -4.56 0.72 -7.40
N SER A 157 -5.12 -0.18 -6.59
CA SER A 157 -4.55 -1.51 -6.32
C SER A 157 -4.48 -2.41 -7.55
N GLU A 158 -5.32 -2.19 -8.55
CA GLU A 158 -5.37 -2.97 -9.79
C GLU A 158 -5.57 -2.04 -10.99
N ILE A 159 -5.31 -2.56 -12.20
CA ILE A 159 -5.45 -1.78 -13.44
C ILE A 159 -6.92 -1.55 -13.83
N PRO A 160 -7.86 -2.51 -13.71
CA PRO A 160 -9.24 -2.34 -14.17
C PRO A 160 -9.93 -1.06 -13.67
N PRO A 161 -9.78 -0.62 -12.40
CA PRO A 161 -10.37 0.64 -11.96
C PRO A 161 -9.87 1.86 -12.72
N LEU A 162 -8.60 1.88 -13.14
CA LEU A 162 -8.04 2.98 -13.92
C LEU A 162 -8.69 3.08 -15.31
N LEU A 163 -9.15 1.94 -15.85
CA LEU A 163 -9.81 1.86 -17.15
C LEU A 163 -11.26 2.34 -17.13
N GLU A 164 -11.86 2.58 -15.96
CA GLU A 164 -13.19 3.23 -15.86
C GLU A 164 -13.13 4.70 -16.29
N HIS A 165 -11.94 5.28 -16.33
CA HIS A 165 -11.69 6.61 -16.90
C HIS A 165 -11.49 6.52 -18.40
N LYS A 166 -11.89 7.58 -19.12
CA LYS A 166 -11.67 7.71 -20.57
C LYS A 166 -10.22 8.13 -20.84
N ILE A 167 -9.26 7.26 -20.49
CA ILE A 167 -7.86 7.47 -20.79
C ILE A 167 -7.48 6.74 -22.08
N ASP A 168 -6.64 7.38 -22.89
CA ASP A 168 -6.16 6.80 -24.15
C ASP A 168 -5.05 5.77 -23.80
N ILE A 169 -5.31 4.50 -24.06
CA ILE A 169 -4.41 3.42 -23.67
C ILE A 169 -4.03 2.58 -24.89
N GLU A 170 -2.74 2.53 -25.14
CA GLU A 170 -2.14 1.67 -26.14
C GLU A 170 -1.46 0.45 -25.48
N PRO A 171 -1.37 -0.69 -26.18
CA PRO A 171 -0.61 -1.83 -25.70
C PRO A 171 0.89 -1.52 -25.62
N ASN A 172 1.54 -1.79 -24.50
CA ASN A 172 3.00 -1.73 -24.37
C ASN A 172 3.65 -2.90 -25.13
N LYS A 173 3.96 -2.66 -26.42
CA LYS A 173 4.48 -3.67 -27.34
C LYS A 173 5.82 -4.26 -26.87
N LYS A 174 6.63 -3.48 -26.15
CA LYS A 174 7.93 -3.94 -25.61
C LYS A 174 7.71 -4.99 -24.54
N LEU A 175 6.88 -4.67 -23.54
CA LEU A 175 6.61 -5.56 -22.40
C LEU A 175 5.85 -6.81 -22.85
N ILE A 176 4.92 -6.68 -23.80
CA ILE A 176 4.22 -7.80 -24.42
C ILE A 176 5.22 -8.72 -25.12
N LYS A 177 6.18 -8.19 -25.86
CA LYS A 177 7.24 -8.97 -26.51
C LYS A 177 8.10 -9.70 -25.48
N ASP A 178 8.52 -9.03 -24.41
CA ASP A 178 9.33 -9.62 -23.34
C ASP A 178 8.59 -10.79 -22.68
N TYR A 179 7.30 -10.64 -22.44
CA TYR A 179 6.45 -11.69 -21.91
C TYR A 179 6.33 -12.90 -22.87
N LEU A 180 6.03 -12.64 -24.14
CA LEU A 180 5.84 -13.71 -25.13
C LEU A 180 7.12 -14.50 -25.43
N LEU A 181 8.29 -13.83 -25.41
CA LEU A 181 9.56 -14.46 -25.73
C LEU A 181 10.27 -15.08 -24.53
N TYR A 182 10.16 -14.45 -23.37
CA TYR A 182 10.97 -14.77 -22.18
C TYR A 182 10.14 -15.12 -20.95
N ASN A 183 8.80 -15.00 -21.03
CA ASN A 183 7.88 -15.17 -19.90
C ASN A 183 8.20 -14.23 -18.72
N ILE A 184 8.63 -13.00 -19.03
CA ILE A 184 9.00 -11.98 -18.05
C ILE A 184 7.98 -10.84 -18.13
N SER A 185 7.35 -10.49 -17.00
CA SER A 185 6.30 -9.45 -16.94
C SER A 185 6.50 -8.41 -15.84
N ASP A 186 7.40 -8.66 -14.87
CA ASP A 186 7.53 -7.83 -13.65
C ASP A 186 8.97 -7.34 -13.41
N HIS A 187 9.72 -7.08 -14.48
CA HIS A 187 11.11 -6.64 -14.45
C HIS A 187 11.26 -5.12 -14.54
N THR A 188 10.17 -4.39 -14.77
CA THR A 188 10.10 -2.92 -14.83
C THR A 188 8.88 -2.40 -14.09
N ASP A 189 8.80 -1.08 -13.90
CA ASP A 189 7.63 -0.42 -13.34
C ASP A 189 6.51 -0.17 -14.37
N GLU A 190 6.78 -0.45 -15.65
CA GLU A 190 5.80 -0.40 -16.72
C GLU A 190 4.82 -1.58 -16.63
N THR A 191 3.67 -1.44 -17.28
CA THR A 191 2.64 -2.48 -17.42
C THR A 191 2.40 -2.82 -18.89
N PHE A 192 1.54 -3.80 -19.17
CA PHE A 192 1.13 -4.10 -20.54
C PHE A 192 0.30 -2.98 -21.19
N PHE A 193 -0.11 -1.99 -20.41
CA PHE A 193 -0.85 -0.81 -20.83
C PHE A 193 0.10 0.39 -20.82
N ASP A 194 0.37 0.97 -21.99
CA ASP A 194 1.26 2.14 -22.08
C ASP A 194 0.64 3.32 -21.30
N GLY A 195 1.48 4.04 -20.56
CA GLY A 195 1.04 5.12 -19.66
C GLY A 195 0.62 4.68 -18.25
N ILE A 196 0.20 3.41 -18.04
CA ILE A 196 -0.08 2.89 -16.69
C ILE A 196 1.20 2.26 -16.12
N LYS A 197 1.62 2.75 -14.95
CA LYS A 197 2.84 2.32 -14.27
C LYS A 197 2.55 1.81 -12.86
N LYS A 198 3.50 1.10 -12.28
CA LYS A 198 3.52 0.73 -10.87
C LYS A 198 4.30 1.77 -10.08
N ILE A 199 3.85 2.11 -8.86
CA ILE A 199 4.76 2.71 -7.89
C ILE A 199 5.84 1.67 -7.59
N PRO A 200 7.14 1.97 -7.78
CA PRO A 200 8.19 0.99 -7.57
C PRO A 200 8.24 0.50 -6.12
N LYS A 201 8.72 -0.73 -5.90
CA LYS A 201 8.95 -1.24 -4.55
C LYS A 201 9.90 -0.35 -3.76
N GLY A 202 9.63 -0.16 -2.46
CA GLY A 202 10.46 0.71 -1.62
C GLY A 202 10.42 2.19 -2.03
N CYS A 203 9.37 2.61 -2.75
CA CYS A 203 9.18 4.00 -3.14
C CYS A 203 7.90 4.59 -2.55
N TYR A 204 7.89 5.89 -2.49
CA TYR A 204 6.68 6.68 -2.27
C TYR A 204 6.53 7.72 -3.37
N ALA A 205 5.30 8.15 -3.60
CA ALA A 205 4.96 9.24 -4.50
C ALA A 205 4.30 10.36 -3.72
N THR A 206 4.59 11.60 -4.09
CA THR A 206 3.88 12.79 -3.63
C THR A 206 3.29 13.48 -4.85
N PHE A 207 1.98 13.70 -4.83
CA PHE A 207 1.29 14.46 -5.85
C PHE A 207 0.77 15.77 -5.26
N ASP A 208 1.22 16.89 -5.82
CA ASP A 208 0.77 18.24 -5.46
C ASP A 208 -0.43 18.60 -6.33
N LEU A 209 -1.62 18.65 -5.73
CA LEU A 209 -2.89 18.91 -6.41
C LEU A 209 -2.97 20.31 -7.03
N MET A 210 -2.28 21.29 -6.41
CA MET A 210 -2.31 22.67 -6.87
C MET A 210 -1.39 22.93 -8.07
N ARG A 211 -0.31 22.14 -8.18
CA ARG A 211 0.69 22.28 -9.24
C ARG A 211 0.58 21.20 -10.30
N CYS A 212 -0.20 20.16 -10.01
CA CYS A 212 -0.28 18.93 -10.81
C CYS A 212 1.12 18.33 -11.05
N GLU A 213 1.92 18.22 -9.99
CA GLU A 213 3.29 17.69 -10.04
C GLU A 213 3.36 16.36 -9.29
N LEU A 214 3.89 15.34 -9.96
CA LEU A 214 4.15 14.02 -9.39
C LEU A 214 5.65 13.84 -9.14
N GLU A 215 6.02 13.56 -7.89
CA GLU A 215 7.38 13.22 -7.51
C GLU A 215 7.42 11.81 -6.90
N ILE A 216 8.31 10.94 -7.39
CA ILE A 216 8.52 9.59 -6.85
C ILE A 216 9.92 9.49 -6.27
N LYS A 217 10.02 9.01 -5.02
CA LYS A 217 11.28 8.87 -4.29
C LYS A 217 11.45 7.47 -3.72
N GLU A 218 12.68 6.96 -3.79
CA GLU A 218 13.09 5.73 -3.12
C GLU A 218 13.34 6.02 -1.63
N TRP A 219 12.64 5.28 -0.74
CA TRP A 219 12.86 5.32 0.70
C TRP A 219 13.56 4.08 1.22
N TYR A 220 13.54 2.99 0.45
CA TYR A 220 14.19 1.74 0.82
C TYR A 220 14.82 1.05 -0.37
N ASN A 221 16.09 0.64 -0.20
CA ASN A 221 16.81 -0.19 -1.15
C ASN A 221 17.66 -1.22 -0.41
N ILE A 222 17.67 -2.47 -0.90
CA ILE A 222 18.51 -3.52 -0.34
C ILE A 222 19.97 -3.21 -0.71
N LYS A 223 20.75 -2.86 0.31
CA LYS A 223 22.21 -2.65 0.15
C LYS A 223 22.95 -3.86 0.69
N TYR A 224 23.54 -4.65 -0.19
CA TYR A 224 24.43 -5.76 0.20
C TYR A 224 25.75 -5.17 0.72
N LYS A 225 25.76 -4.70 1.96
CA LYS A 225 26.91 -3.98 2.49
C LYS A 225 27.85 -4.79 3.35
N GLU A 226 27.38 -5.81 4.04
CA GLU A 226 28.15 -6.51 5.07
C GLU A 226 27.97 -8.02 4.99
N ARG A 227 29.09 -8.74 5.13
CA ARG A 227 29.05 -10.17 5.37
C ARG A 227 28.77 -10.40 6.85
N PHE A 228 28.00 -11.43 7.16
CA PHE A 228 27.85 -11.91 8.53
C PHE A 228 29.24 -12.23 9.11
N ALA A 229 29.58 -11.63 10.27
CA ALA A 229 30.92 -11.73 10.84
C ALA A 229 31.11 -12.94 11.80
N GLY A 230 30.04 -13.71 12.05
CA GLY A 230 30.03 -14.88 12.95
C GLY A 230 30.45 -16.18 12.26
N THR A 231 30.44 -17.25 13.04
CA THR A 231 30.64 -18.63 12.56
C THR A 231 29.45 -19.11 11.75
N TYR A 232 29.59 -20.27 11.11
CA TYR A 232 28.49 -20.90 10.37
C TYR A 232 27.33 -21.31 11.29
N GLU A 233 27.65 -21.82 12.46
CA GLU A 233 26.69 -22.21 13.50
C GLU A 233 25.88 -20.99 14.02
N GLU A 234 26.56 -19.88 14.26
CA GLU A 234 25.94 -18.62 14.66
C GLU A 234 25.04 -18.07 13.53
N ALA A 235 25.44 -18.17 12.26
CA ALA A 235 24.62 -17.78 11.14
C ALA A 235 23.33 -18.60 11.05
N ILE A 236 23.41 -19.93 11.25
CA ILE A 236 22.24 -20.81 11.28
C ILE A 236 21.29 -20.42 12.41
N SER A 237 21.81 -20.23 13.63
CA SER A 237 20.99 -19.84 14.78
C SER A 237 20.29 -18.50 14.54
N THR A 238 21.06 -17.49 14.12
CA THR A 238 20.53 -16.16 13.83
C THR A 238 19.44 -16.18 12.73
N PHE A 239 19.68 -16.95 11.66
CA PHE A 239 18.70 -17.10 10.59
C PHE A 239 17.41 -17.76 11.09
N ARG A 240 17.53 -18.82 11.90
CA ARG A 240 16.39 -19.50 12.52
C ARG A 240 15.57 -18.54 13.38
N ASP A 241 16.23 -17.79 14.26
CA ASP A 241 15.57 -16.85 15.16
C ASP A 241 14.84 -15.75 14.39
N LEU A 242 15.46 -15.21 13.33
CA LEU A 242 14.83 -14.24 12.42
C LEU A 242 13.63 -14.83 11.66
N MET A 243 13.71 -16.10 11.25
CA MET A 243 12.59 -16.79 10.59
C MET A 243 11.41 -16.96 11.53
N VAL A 244 11.65 -17.43 12.75
CA VAL A 244 10.60 -17.59 13.78
C VAL A 244 9.95 -16.25 14.09
N ASP A 245 10.73 -15.24 14.42
CA ASP A 245 10.23 -13.87 14.66
C ASP A 245 9.40 -13.36 13.47
N SER A 246 9.92 -13.57 12.26
CA SER A 246 9.23 -13.14 11.04
C SER A 246 7.89 -13.83 10.82
N VAL A 247 7.72 -15.08 11.22
CA VAL A 247 6.45 -15.80 11.15
C VAL A 247 5.53 -15.32 12.27
N ASP A 248 6.02 -15.24 13.52
CA ASP A 248 5.24 -14.86 14.69
C ASP A 248 4.54 -13.50 14.52
N ILE A 249 5.26 -12.48 14.06
CA ILE A 249 4.65 -11.15 13.85
C ILE A 249 3.57 -11.13 12.75
N ARG A 250 3.58 -12.12 11.85
CA ARG A 250 2.58 -12.26 10.77
C ARG A 250 1.35 -13.08 11.14
N LEU A 251 1.33 -13.63 12.35
CA LEU A 251 0.16 -14.34 12.91
C LEU A 251 -0.80 -13.39 13.64
N ILE A 252 -0.46 -12.09 13.75
CA ILE A 252 -1.34 -11.09 14.36
C ILE A 252 -2.59 -10.91 13.46
N SER A 253 -3.73 -11.39 13.97
CA SER A 253 -4.98 -11.39 13.22
C SER A 253 -6.16 -11.65 14.15
N ASP A 254 -7.30 -10.99 13.91
CA ASP A 254 -8.58 -11.26 14.60
C ASP A 254 -9.41 -12.32 13.87
N VAL A 255 -8.90 -12.86 12.77
CA VAL A 255 -9.50 -13.96 12.00
C VAL A 255 -8.54 -15.15 11.91
N PRO A 256 -9.05 -16.38 11.65
CA PRO A 256 -8.18 -17.54 11.49
C PRO A 256 -7.14 -17.36 10.37
N VAL A 257 -5.88 -17.61 10.69
CA VAL A 257 -4.77 -17.57 9.73
C VAL A 257 -4.47 -18.98 9.24
N GLY A 258 -4.27 -19.10 7.92
CA GLY A 258 -3.88 -20.35 7.29
C GLY A 258 -2.66 -20.14 6.39
N THR A 259 -1.91 -21.21 6.14
CA THR A 259 -0.77 -21.21 5.22
C THR A 259 -0.98 -22.19 4.08
N CYS A 260 -0.47 -21.84 2.89
CA CYS A 260 -0.46 -22.73 1.71
C CYS A 260 0.83 -23.57 1.73
N LEU A 261 0.68 -24.89 1.92
CA LEU A 261 1.79 -25.81 1.94
C LEU A 261 1.96 -26.48 0.57
N SER A 262 2.93 -26.03 -0.22
CA SER A 262 3.26 -26.61 -1.53
C SER A 262 4.16 -27.86 -1.45
N GLY A 263 4.71 -28.18 -0.27
CA GLY A 263 5.69 -29.25 -0.06
C GLY A 263 7.14 -28.86 -0.43
N GLY A 264 7.38 -27.63 -0.84
CA GLY A 264 8.74 -27.10 -1.04
C GLY A 264 9.41 -26.71 0.29
N ILE A 265 10.72 -26.51 0.26
CA ILE A 265 11.51 -26.15 1.47
C ILE A 265 10.96 -24.85 2.10
N ASP A 266 10.71 -23.82 1.30
CA ASP A 266 10.27 -22.49 1.79
C ASP A 266 8.93 -22.60 2.53
N SER A 267 7.91 -23.17 1.88
CA SER A 267 6.58 -23.33 2.47
C SER A 267 6.56 -24.24 3.69
N SER A 268 7.38 -25.29 3.69
CA SER A 268 7.52 -26.19 4.85
C SER A 268 8.22 -25.52 6.02
N SER A 269 9.25 -24.70 5.76
CA SER A 269 9.96 -23.93 6.80
C SER A 269 9.09 -22.86 7.47
N ILE A 270 8.10 -22.33 6.75
CA ILE A 270 7.14 -21.36 7.30
C ILE A 270 6.05 -22.07 8.11
N ALA A 271 5.66 -23.31 7.72
CA ALA A 271 4.55 -24.05 8.33
C ALA A 271 4.95 -24.85 9.57
N CYS A 272 6.24 -25.19 9.74
CA CYS A 272 6.78 -26.00 10.85
C CYS A 272 7.46 -25.16 11.92
#